data_e1a10fd4da7022c56cdcdf4f84614518
#
_entry.id   e1a10fd4da7022c56cdcdf4f84614518
#
_cell.length_a   1.000
_cell.length_b   1.000
_cell.length_c   1.000
_cell.angle_alpha   90.00
_cell.angle_beta   90.00
_cell.angle_gamma   90.00
#
_symmetry.space_group_name_H-M   'P 1'
#
loop_
_entity.id
_entity.type
_entity.pdbx_description
1 polymer ?
#
loop_
_entity_poly.entity_id
_entity_poly.type
_entity_poly.pdbx_seq_one_letter_code
_entity_poly.pdbx_strand_id
1 'polypeptide(L)'
;MTPAYSELYLADASLALGSMLESAVYLFGVELSTFWRLFLDSPVSDDFGHGRSGTVSGKSGWELAAEILDNAGVGFSREKPSGVIGRSREFWVGWALAQYQWHSGLTFREIESFAPLKDLLLMYSPYHEMGIDQFIEAIESRRATGAER
;
A
#
# COMPACT_ATOMS: atom_id res chain seq x y z
N MET A 1 -9.77 16.55 8.35
CA MET A 1 -8.41 16.31 7.86
C MET A 1 -8.32 16.65 6.37
N THR A 2 -7.18 17.17 5.97
CA THR A 2 -6.93 17.51 4.57
C THR A 2 -6.42 16.27 3.84
N PRO A 3 -7.05 15.88 2.71
CA PRO A 3 -6.55 14.76 1.91
C PRO A 3 -5.11 15.01 1.43
N ALA A 4 -4.37 13.94 1.25
CA ALA A 4 -2.95 14.00 0.89
C ALA A 4 -2.69 14.64 -0.47
N TYR A 5 -3.64 14.46 -1.41
CA TYR A 5 -3.52 14.96 -2.78
C TYR A 5 -4.89 15.00 -3.44
N SER A 6 -4.94 15.41 -4.72
CA SER A 6 -6.20 15.53 -5.47
C SER A 6 -6.93 14.18 -5.58
N GLU A 7 -8.23 14.19 -5.34
CA GLU A 7 -9.08 13.00 -5.46
C GLU A 7 -9.04 12.41 -6.88
N LEU A 8 -8.67 13.19 -7.89
CA LEU A 8 -8.54 12.69 -9.25
C LEU A 8 -7.55 11.53 -9.39
N TYR A 9 -6.56 11.46 -8.50
CA TYR A 9 -5.54 10.40 -8.53
C TYR A 9 -5.83 9.23 -7.59
N LEU A 10 -6.89 9.32 -6.78
CA LEU A 10 -7.14 8.32 -5.72
C LEU A 10 -7.38 6.91 -6.28
N ALA A 11 -8.19 6.79 -7.32
CA ALA A 11 -8.47 5.48 -7.92
C ALA A 11 -7.20 4.84 -8.47
N ASP A 12 -6.40 5.61 -9.20
CA ASP A 12 -5.14 5.11 -9.78
C ASP A 12 -4.14 4.73 -8.68
N ALA A 13 -4.02 5.58 -7.66
CA ALA A 13 -3.13 5.32 -6.53
C ALA A 13 -3.51 4.05 -5.80
N SER A 14 -4.80 3.84 -5.57
CA SER A 14 -5.30 2.65 -4.87
C SER A 14 -4.99 1.37 -5.65
N LEU A 15 -5.24 1.39 -6.97
CA LEU A 15 -4.91 0.27 -7.85
C LEU A 15 -3.41 0.03 -7.89
N ALA A 16 -2.61 1.10 -7.98
CA ALA A 16 -1.16 0.99 -8.06
C ALA A 16 -0.57 0.38 -6.78
N LEU A 17 -1.01 0.84 -5.61
CA LEU A 17 -0.47 0.31 -4.34
C LEU A 17 -0.90 -1.15 -4.14
N GLY A 18 -2.16 -1.48 -4.43
CA GLY A 18 -2.64 -2.85 -4.35
C GLY A 18 -1.86 -3.76 -5.29
N SER A 19 -1.71 -3.37 -6.54
CA SER A 19 -0.96 -4.13 -7.54
C SER A 19 0.52 -4.25 -7.18
N MET A 20 1.10 -3.21 -6.57
CA MET A 20 2.50 -3.24 -6.15
C MET A 20 2.73 -4.31 -5.08
N LEU A 21 1.90 -4.36 -4.04
CA LEU A 21 2.04 -5.38 -2.99
C LEU A 21 1.78 -6.77 -3.53
N GLU A 22 0.76 -6.93 -4.35
CA GLU A 22 0.44 -8.21 -4.98
C GLU A 22 1.59 -8.70 -5.87
N SER A 23 2.17 -7.79 -6.67
CA SER A 23 3.28 -8.13 -7.57
C SER A 23 4.53 -8.54 -6.81
N ALA A 24 4.83 -7.86 -5.70
CA ALA A 24 6.00 -8.20 -4.89
C ALA A 24 5.92 -9.66 -4.42
N VAL A 25 4.75 -10.10 -3.98
CA VAL A 25 4.55 -11.45 -3.45
C VAL A 25 4.41 -12.49 -4.56
N TYR A 26 3.48 -12.26 -5.49
CA TYR A 26 3.06 -13.30 -6.43
C TYR A 26 3.81 -13.27 -7.77
N LEU A 27 4.32 -12.12 -8.19
CA LEU A 27 5.11 -12.02 -9.40
C LEU A 27 6.61 -12.18 -9.11
N PHE A 28 7.10 -11.52 -8.08
CA PHE A 28 8.53 -11.47 -7.77
C PHE A 28 8.96 -12.41 -6.65
N GLY A 29 8.01 -13.02 -5.94
CA GLY A 29 8.31 -14.02 -4.91
C GLY A 29 9.04 -13.47 -3.69
N VAL A 30 8.84 -12.19 -3.36
CA VAL A 30 9.49 -11.54 -2.23
C VAL A 30 8.56 -11.59 -1.02
N GLU A 31 9.11 -11.83 0.17
CA GLU A 31 8.34 -11.78 1.40
C GLU A 31 7.79 -10.37 1.60
N LEU A 32 6.49 -10.26 1.92
CA LEU A 32 5.82 -8.97 1.97
C LEU A 32 6.42 -8.03 3.03
N SER A 33 6.76 -8.55 4.20
CA SER A 33 7.36 -7.72 5.26
C SER A 33 8.70 -7.10 4.82
N THR A 34 9.50 -7.88 4.10
CA THR A 34 10.77 -7.40 3.53
C THR A 34 10.52 -6.32 2.49
N PHE A 35 9.58 -6.58 1.56
CA PHE A 35 9.24 -5.61 0.52
C PHE A 35 8.70 -4.32 1.14
N TRP A 36 7.81 -4.41 2.12
CA TRP A 36 7.20 -3.24 2.74
C TRP A 36 8.24 -2.34 3.41
N ARG A 37 9.22 -2.95 4.08
CA ARG A 37 10.32 -2.19 4.67
C ARG A 37 11.12 -1.44 3.60
N LEU A 38 11.40 -2.10 2.47
CA LEU A 38 12.10 -1.46 1.36
C LEU A 38 11.28 -0.31 0.78
N PHE A 39 9.96 -0.50 0.65
CA PHE A 39 9.07 0.56 0.19
C PHE A 39 9.10 1.77 1.14
N LEU A 40 8.97 1.54 2.44
CA LEU A 40 8.98 2.63 3.43
C LEU A 40 10.29 3.41 3.40
N ASP A 41 11.40 2.75 3.10
CA ASP A 41 12.72 3.38 3.03
C ASP A 41 13.02 4.01 1.67
N SER A 42 12.17 3.81 0.68
CA SER A 42 12.41 4.28 -0.68
C SER A 42 11.79 5.66 -0.94
N PRO A 43 12.33 6.42 -1.93
CA PRO A 43 11.70 7.66 -2.37
C PRO A 43 10.31 7.44 -2.96
N VAL A 44 10.00 6.23 -3.44
CA VAL A 44 8.69 5.89 -4.00
C VAL A 44 7.58 6.09 -2.94
N SER A 45 7.86 5.75 -1.68
CA SER A 45 6.91 5.95 -0.59
C SER A 45 6.53 7.42 -0.43
N ASP A 46 7.51 8.31 -0.43
CA ASP A 46 7.28 9.75 -0.31
C ASP A 46 6.55 10.31 -1.53
N ASP A 47 7.01 9.93 -2.73
CA ASP A 47 6.39 10.37 -3.97
C ASP A 47 4.94 9.91 -4.05
N PHE A 48 4.69 8.66 -3.66
CA PHE A 48 3.35 8.10 -3.63
C PHE A 48 2.47 8.84 -2.63
N GLY A 49 2.98 9.07 -1.43
CA GLY A 49 2.24 9.76 -0.37
C GLY A 49 1.87 11.20 -0.71
N HIS A 50 2.65 11.86 -1.57
CA HIS A 50 2.36 13.21 -2.05
C HIS A 50 1.53 13.22 -3.34
N GLY A 51 1.15 12.04 -3.85
CA GLY A 51 0.33 11.95 -5.05
C GLY A 51 1.03 12.42 -6.32
N ARG A 52 2.34 12.21 -6.42
CA ARG A 52 3.07 12.56 -7.64
C ARG A 52 2.55 11.75 -8.81
N SER A 53 2.07 12.42 -9.84
CA SER A 53 1.38 11.78 -10.96
C SER A 53 2.23 10.72 -11.67
N GLY A 54 3.53 10.92 -11.76
CA GLY A 54 4.43 9.93 -12.36
C GLY A 54 4.55 8.64 -11.56
N THR A 55 4.21 8.67 -10.28
CA THR A 55 4.23 7.49 -9.39
C THR A 55 2.84 6.88 -9.23
N VAL A 56 1.84 7.67 -8.86
CA VAL A 56 0.51 7.13 -8.56
C VAL A 56 -0.32 6.83 -9.80
N SER A 57 0.01 7.41 -10.94
CA SER A 57 -0.77 7.30 -12.17
C SER A 57 0.07 6.98 -13.41
N GLY A 58 1.37 7.17 -13.35
CA GLY A 58 2.27 6.98 -14.50
C GLY A 58 2.96 5.64 -14.58
N LYS A 59 2.87 4.81 -13.53
CA LYS A 59 3.51 3.49 -13.47
C LYS A 59 2.52 2.46 -12.97
N SER A 60 2.64 1.23 -13.49
CA SER A 60 1.89 0.11 -12.96
C SER A 60 2.47 -0.34 -11.62
N GLY A 61 1.69 -1.10 -10.84
CA GLY A 61 2.17 -1.60 -9.56
C GLY A 61 3.40 -2.50 -9.69
N TRP A 62 3.44 -3.34 -10.73
CA TRP A 62 4.60 -4.21 -10.92
C TRP A 62 5.87 -3.40 -11.28
N GLU A 63 5.73 -2.30 -12.02
CA GLU A 63 6.86 -1.41 -12.31
C GLU A 63 7.39 -0.76 -11.04
N LEU A 64 6.49 -0.31 -10.16
CA LEU A 64 6.88 0.26 -8.87
C LEU A 64 7.59 -0.79 -8.00
N ALA A 65 7.06 -2.00 -7.94
CA ALA A 65 7.68 -3.08 -7.18
C ALA A 65 9.08 -3.41 -7.72
N ALA A 66 9.22 -3.52 -9.04
CA ALA A 66 10.51 -3.79 -9.67
C ALA A 66 11.52 -2.68 -9.38
N GLU A 67 11.09 -1.42 -9.46
CA GLU A 67 11.96 -0.27 -9.18
C GLU A 67 12.49 -0.31 -7.74
N ILE A 68 11.62 -0.60 -6.78
CA ILE A 68 12.01 -0.69 -5.37
C ILE A 68 13.03 -1.82 -5.16
N LEU A 69 12.78 -2.99 -5.75
CA LEU A 69 13.67 -4.14 -5.61
C LEU A 69 15.00 -3.92 -6.30
N ASP A 70 14.99 -3.36 -7.51
CA ASP A 70 16.23 -3.04 -8.25
C ASP A 70 17.08 -2.04 -7.48
N ASN A 71 16.48 -0.98 -6.95
CA ASN A 71 17.19 0.05 -6.18
C ASN A 71 17.79 -0.49 -4.89
N ALA A 72 17.15 -1.49 -4.29
CA ALA A 72 17.61 -2.13 -3.06
C ALA A 72 18.64 -3.23 -3.33
N GLY A 73 18.88 -3.58 -4.58
CA GLY A 73 19.80 -4.65 -4.95
C GLY A 73 19.27 -6.05 -4.61
N VAL A 74 17.95 -6.19 -4.49
CA VAL A 74 17.32 -7.48 -4.16
C VAL A 74 17.04 -8.25 -5.45
N GLY A 75 17.56 -9.48 -5.52
CA GLY A 75 17.29 -10.37 -6.66
C GLY A 75 15.84 -10.84 -6.66
N PHE A 76 15.22 -10.87 -7.84
CA PHE A 76 13.85 -11.36 -7.99
C PHE A 76 13.67 -11.94 -9.40
N SER A 77 12.64 -12.79 -9.54
CA SER A 77 12.27 -13.38 -10.82
C SER A 77 11.22 -12.51 -11.49
N ARG A 78 11.33 -12.33 -12.82
CA ARG A 78 10.34 -11.57 -13.62
C ARG A 78 9.46 -12.52 -14.41
N GLU A 79 8.96 -13.55 -13.78
CA GLU A 79 8.04 -14.48 -14.41
C GLU A 79 6.66 -13.85 -14.53
N LYS A 80 5.88 -14.35 -15.52
CA LYS A 80 4.51 -13.88 -15.67
C LYS A 80 3.69 -14.29 -14.46
N PRO A 81 2.80 -13.40 -13.96
CA PRO A 81 1.97 -13.77 -12.82
C PRO A 81 1.09 -14.96 -13.13
N SER A 82 1.06 -15.91 -12.19
CA SER A 82 0.14 -17.03 -12.23
C SER A 82 -0.93 -16.77 -11.17
N GLY A 83 -2.20 -16.97 -11.53
CA GLY A 83 -3.30 -16.81 -10.60
C GLY A 83 -4.15 -15.58 -10.86
N VAL A 84 -4.98 -15.22 -9.90
CA VAL A 84 -6.00 -14.18 -10.06
C VAL A 84 -5.46 -12.83 -9.61
N ILE A 85 -5.13 -12.00 -10.60
CA ILE A 85 -4.63 -10.64 -10.38
C ILE A 85 -5.77 -9.75 -9.86
N GLY A 86 -5.49 -8.97 -8.82
CA GLY A 86 -6.43 -8.00 -8.28
C GLY A 86 -7.41 -8.55 -7.26
N ARG A 87 -7.25 -9.80 -6.83
CA ARG A 87 -8.16 -10.44 -5.86
C ARG A 87 -7.46 -10.97 -4.63
N SER A 88 -6.16 -10.78 -4.51
CA SER A 88 -5.42 -11.25 -3.34
C SER A 88 -5.69 -10.39 -2.13
N ARG A 89 -5.42 -10.95 -0.95
CA ARG A 89 -5.44 -10.21 0.31
C ARG A 89 -4.48 -9.02 0.24
N GLU A 90 -3.31 -9.24 -0.33
CA GLU A 90 -2.27 -8.22 -0.49
C GLU A 90 -2.76 -7.07 -1.37
N PHE A 91 -3.46 -7.38 -2.45
CA PHE A 91 -4.05 -6.35 -3.31
C PHE A 91 -5.05 -5.50 -2.52
N TRP A 92 -5.99 -6.14 -1.82
CA TRP A 92 -7.00 -5.40 -1.07
C TRP A 92 -6.38 -4.51 0.00
N VAL A 93 -5.40 -5.03 0.74
CA VAL A 93 -4.73 -4.27 1.80
C VAL A 93 -4.03 -3.05 1.21
N GLY A 94 -3.32 -3.21 0.09
CA GLY A 94 -2.68 -2.07 -0.57
C GLY A 94 -3.69 -1.04 -1.04
N TRP A 95 -4.77 -1.49 -1.67
CA TRP A 95 -5.85 -0.63 -2.14
C TRP A 95 -6.46 0.15 -0.96
N ALA A 96 -6.81 -0.54 0.12
CA ALA A 96 -7.42 0.08 1.29
C ALA A 96 -6.46 1.03 2.01
N LEU A 97 -5.18 0.66 2.09
CA LEU A 97 -4.16 1.50 2.72
C LEU A 97 -3.95 2.81 1.94
N ALA A 98 -3.98 2.75 0.61
CA ALA A 98 -3.91 3.96 -0.20
C ALA A 98 -5.09 4.90 0.07
N GLN A 99 -6.30 4.33 0.24
CA GLN A 99 -7.48 5.10 0.61
C GLN A 99 -7.30 5.80 1.96
N TYR A 100 -6.78 5.07 2.96
CA TYR A 100 -6.55 5.64 4.28
C TYR A 100 -5.45 6.70 4.24
N GLN A 101 -4.36 6.44 3.54
CA GLN A 101 -3.26 7.41 3.41
C GLN A 101 -3.76 8.72 2.78
N TRP A 102 -4.55 8.62 1.73
CA TRP A 102 -5.15 9.78 1.10
C TRP A 102 -6.05 10.54 2.07
N HIS A 103 -6.94 9.83 2.75
CA HIS A 103 -7.89 10.40 3.70
C HIS A 103 -7.19 11.13 4.85
N SER A 104 -6.17 10.51 5.42
CA SER A 104 -5.50 11.02 6.62
C SER A 104 -4.46 12.10 6.33
N GLY A 105 -3.87 12.08 5.14
CA GLY A 105 -2.75 12.96 4.81
C GLY A 105 -1.43 12.56 5.49
N LEU A 106 -1.40 11.43 6.19
CA LEU A 106 -0.20 10.95 6.86
C LEU A 106 0.75 10.28 5.86
N THR A 107 2.02 10.17 6.24
CA THR A 107 2.98 9.37 5.47
C THR A 107 2.76 7.89 5.76
N PHE A 108 3.22 7.01 4.86
CA PHE A 108 3.13 5.58 5.12
C PHE A 108 3.92 5.16 6.36
N ARG A 109 5.05 5.84 6.65
CA ARG A 109 5.81 5.58 7.88
C ARG A 109 5.01 5.90 9.13
N GLU A 110 4.32 7.04 9.12
CA GLU A 110 3.47 7.43 10.24
C GLU A 110 2.37 6.41 10.48
N ILE A 111 1.73 5.95 9.40
CA ILE A 111 0.68 4.94 9.48
C ILE A 111 1.24 3.63 10.05
N GLU A 112 2.40 3.20 9.58
CA GLU A 112 3.05 1.96 10.05
C GLU A 112 3.29 1.98 11.56
N SER A 113 3.52 3.16 12.15
CA SER A 113 3.81 3.27 13.58
C SER A 113 2.63 2.87 14.48
N PHE A 114 1.38 2.98 13.99
CA PHE A 114 0.19 2.58 14.77
C PHE A 114 -0.66 1.52 14.08
N ALA A 115 -0.44 1.26 12.81
CA ALA A 115 -1.16 0.25 12.05
C ALA A 115 -0.19 -0.50 11.14
N PRO A 116 0.63 -1.40 11.71
CA PRO A 116 1.61 -2.15 10.93
C PRO A 116 0.95 -2.98 9.85
N LEU A 117 1.63 -3.14 8.72
CA LEU A 117 1.10 -3.88 7.59
C LEU A 117 0.63 -5.30 7.98
N LYS A 118 1.37 -5.98 8.85
CA LYS A 118 1.00 -7.32 9.33
C LYS A 118 -0.39 -7.35 9.98
N ASP A 119 -0.74 -6.28 10.69
CA ASP A 119 -2.06 -6.17 11.33
C ASP A 119 -3.14 -5.87 10.29
N LEU A 120 -2.81 -5.05 9.28
CA LEU A 120 -3.75 -4.75 8.19
C LEU A 120 -4.10 -6.00 7.39
N LEU A 121 -3.14 -6.91 7.21
CA LEU A 121 -3.39 -8.18 6.56
C LEU A 121 -4.42 -9.02 7.32
N LEU A 122 -4.39 -8.97 8.64
CA LEU A 122 -5.38 -9.65 9.49
C LEU A 122 -6.77 -9.02 9.39
N MET A 123 -6.84 -7.76 9.04
CA MET A 123 -8.11 -7.04 8.88
C MET A 123 -8.82 -7.39 7.57
N TYR A 124 -8.13 -8.02 6.63
CA TYR A 124 -8.74 -8.38 5.36
C TYR A 124 -10.02 -9.19 5.53
N SER A 125 -9.95 -10.27 6.31
CA SER A 125 -11.08 -11.19 6.47
C SER A 125 -12.35 -10.48 6.93
N PRO A 126 -12.34 -9.68 8.02
CA PRO A 126 -13.55 -9.00 8.46
C PRO A 126 -13.93 -7.77 7.62
N TYR A 127 -12.97 -7.07 7.01
CA TYR A 127 -13.24 -5.76 6.42
C TYR A 127 -13.39 -5.74 4.90
N HIS A 128 -12.87 -6.74 4.16
CA HIS A 128 -12.92 -6.67 2.70
C HIS A 128 -14.33 -6.72 2.11
N GLU A 129 -15.29 -7.25 2.85
CA GLU A 129 -16.69 -7.30 2.45
C GLU A 129 -17.50 -6.11 2.96
N MET A 130 -16.88 -5.25 3.77
CA MET A 130 -17.50 -4.04 4.29
C MET A 130 -17.13 -2.85 3.40
N GLY A 131 -17.80 -1.72 3.59
CA GLY A 131 -17.40 -0.48 2.93
C GLY A 131 -16.04 -0.01 3.45
N ILE A 132 -15.31 0.72 2.62
CA ILE A 132 -13.99 1.24 2.99
C ILE A 132 -14.06 2.13 4.25
N ASP A 133 -15.20 2.77 4.50
CA ASP A 133 -15.38 3.64 5.65
C ASP A 133 -15.17 2.91 6.98
N GLN A 134 -15.61 1.64 7.07
CA GLN A 134 -15.43 0.84 8.28
C GLN A 134 -13.93 0.55 8.53
N PHE A 135 -13.18 0.29 7.47
CA PHE A 135 -11.73 0.10 7.58
C PHE A 135 -11.05 1.39 8.06
N ILE A 136 -11.42 2.52 7.47
CA ILE A 136 -10.85 3.83 7.83
C ILE A 136 -11.14 4.13 9.31
N GLU A 137 -12.38 3.91 9.76
CA GLU A 137 -12.74 4.11 11.17
C GLU A 137 -11.92 3.23 12.12
N ALA A 138 -11.71 1.97 11.74
CA ALA A 138 -10.93 1.04 12.55
C ALA A 138 -9.48 1.51 12.69
N ILE A 139 -8.87 2.00 11.61
CA ILE A 139 -7.51 2.54 11.63
C ILE A 139 -7.45 3.81 12.47
N GLU A 140 -8.42 4.71 12.31
CA GLU A 140 -8.49 5.94 13.11
C GLU A 140 -8.63 5.64 14.61
N SER A 141 -9.36 4.60 14.98
CA SER A 141 -9.47 4.17 16.37
C SER A 141 -8.11 3.73 16.92
N ARG A 142 -7.33 3.03 16.14
CA ARG A 142 -5.96 2.62 16.52
C ARG A 142 -5.06 3.83 16.70
N ARG A 143 -5.18 4.81 15.80
CA ARG A 143 -4.41 6.05 15.85
C ARG A 143 -4.70 6.81 17.15
N ALA A 144 -5.97 6.96 17.50
CA ALA A 144 -6.37 7.64 18.73
C ALA A 144 -5.84 6.93 19.96
N THR A 145 -5.93 5.60 20.02
CA THR A 145 -5.40 4.80 21.12
C THR A 145 -3.87 4.93 21.23
N GLY A 146 -3.18 4.92 20.08
CA GLY A 146 -1.73 5.09 20.05
C GLY A 146 -1.29 6.47 20.52
N ALA A 147 -2.07 7.51 20.21
CA ALA A 147 -1.77 8.88 20.62
C ALA A 147 -1.92 9.10 22.14
N GLU A 148 -2.73 8.27 22.80
CA GLU A 148 -2.94 8.33 24.23
C GLU A 148 -1.80 7.67 25.05
N ARG A 149 -0.93 6.96 24.36
CA ARG A 149 0.21 6.30 24.97
C ARG A 149 1.44 7.20 24.92
#